data_3e171ae27c3abacae848eccd056a65a2
#
_entry.id   3e171ae27c3abacae848eccd056a65a2
#
_cell.length_a   1.000
_cell.length_b   1.000
_cell.length_c   1.000
_cell.angle_alpha   90.00
_cell.angle_beta   90.00
_cell.angle_gamma   90.00
#
_symmetry.space_group_name_H-M   'P 1'
#
loop_
_entity.id
_entity.type
_entity.pdbx_description
1 polymer ?
#
loop_
_entity_poly.entity_id
_entity_poly.type
_entity_poly.pdbx_seq_one_letter_code
_entity_poly.pdbx_strand_id
1 'polypeptide(L)'
;GFGDITVLYRAPRQSAIQQMILDGRQRANLHLAPADVSGVRALIKALKKGQAVGMLPDQAPKVGEGVWLKFFGRWAYTMTLAGRLTETGATTLMAWGERLPGGRGYRLHIRPPATPLTGATVDRAQQVNFEIEALIRECPAQYLWGYNRYKRPGGAEPPPAQGQGG
;
A
#
# COMPACT_ATOMS: atom_id res chain seq x y z
N GLY A 1 25.49 -2.25 3.03
CA GLY A 1 24.38 -1.48 3.60
C GLY A 1 23.17 -1.55 2.67
N PHE A 2 21.99 -1.43 3.21
CA PHE A 2 20.77 -1.29 2.40
C PHE A 2 20.74 0.11 1.80
N GLY A 3 20.41 0.24 0.52
CA GLY A 3 20.29 1.53 -0.17
C GLY A 3 19.14 2.39 0.37
N ASP A 4 18.99 3.59 -0.22
CA ASP A 4 17.90 4.50 0.14
C ASP A 4 16.52 3.91 -0.17
N ILE A 5 15.57 4.13 0.73
CA ILE A 5 14.17 3.81 0.54
C ILE A 5 13.30 5.04 0.75
N THR A 6 12.42 5.32 -0.21
CA THR A 6 11.42 6.38 -0.09
C THR A 6 10.05 5.78 0.19
N VAL A 7 9.42 6.16 1.30
CA VAL A 7 8.13 5.60 1.74
C VAL A 7 7.04 6.66 1.66
N LEU A 8 5.90 6.30 1.04
CA LEU A 8 4.73 7.16 1.03
C LEU A 8 4.16 7.28 2.45
N TYR A 9 4.03 8.51 2.93
CA TYR A 9 3.62 8.80 4.29
C TYR A 9 2.42 9.75 4.30
N ARG A 10 1.38 9.37 5.03
CA ARG A 10 0.27 10.26 5.35
C ARG A 10 0.46 10.80 6.76
N ALA A 11 0.68 12.11 6.88
CA ALA A 11 0.83 12.76 8.17
C ALA A 11 -0.46 12.59 9.02
N PRO A 12 -0.35 12.26 10.31
CA PRO A 12 -1.47 12.31 11.23
C PRO A 12 -2.03 13.73 11.30
N ARG A 13 -3.33 13.86 11.62
CA ARG A 13 -3.97 15.18 11.77
C ARG A 13 -3.50 15.93 13.04
N GLN A 14 -2.98 15.21 14.02
CA GLN A 14 -2.50 15.77 15.30
C GLN A 14 -0.99 16.04 15.20
N SER A 15 -0.59 17.30 15.32
CA SER A 15 0.81 17.74 15.19
C SER A 15 1.78 17.09 16.19
N ALA A 16 1.35 16.91 17.44
CA ALA A 16 2.19 16.28 18.48
C ALA A 16 2.54 14.82 18.14
N ILE A 17 1.57 14.06 17.59
CA ILE A 17 1.78 12.68 17.16
C ILE A 17 2.65 12.63 15.90
N GLN A 18 2.52 13.63 15.02
CA GLN A 18 3.31 13.73 13.80
C GLN A 18 4.80 13.78 14.10
N GLN A 19 5.23 14.65 15.02
CA GLN A 19 6.64 14.80 15.37
C GLN A 19 7.22 13.51 15.98
N MET A 20 6.49 12.89 16.90
CA MET A 20 6.91 11.61 17.50
C MET A 20 7.07 10.49 16.48
N ILE A 21 6.18 10.42 15.48
CA ILE A 21 6.27 9.44 14.41
C ILE A 21 7.43 9.75 13.46
N LEU A 22 7.68 11.02 13.15
CA LEU A 22 8.81 11.43 12.32
C LEU A 22 10.12 11.07 13.00
N ASP A 23 10.29 11.42 14.29
CA ASP A 23 11.49 11.12 15.06
C ASP A 23 11.73 9.59 15.18
N GLY A 24 10.65 8.82 15.41
CA GLY A 24 10.72 7.35 15.45
C GLY A 24 11.06 6.70 14.11
N ARG A 25 10.84 7.40 12.99
CA ARG A 25 11.10 6.90 11.62
C ARG A 25 12.38 7.48 11.01
N GLN A 26 13.02 8.45 11.64
CA GLN A 26 14.29 8.98 11.13
C GLN A 26 15.36 7.89 11.12
N ARG A 27 15.79 7.54 9.93
CA ARG A 27 16.93 6.66 9.65
C ARG A 27 17.71 7.29 8.50
N ALA A 28 19.03 7.13 8.46
CA ALA A 28 19.88 7.78 7.48
C ALA A 28 19.48 7.52 6.01
N ASN A 29 18.87 6.36 5.74
CA ASN A 29 18.49 5.91 4.40
C ASN A 29 16.96 5.78 4.20
N LEU A 30 16.13 6.33 5.13
CA LEU A 30 14.67 6.32 5.02
C LEU A 30 14.15 7.73 4.75
N HIS A 31 13.57 7.94 3.56
CA HIS A 31 12.99 9.20 3.14
C HIS A 31 11.47 9.10 3.16
N LEU A 32 10.81 10.08 3.79
CA LEU A 32 9.35 10.14 3.83
C LEU A 32 8.83 11.06 2.73
N ALA A 33 7.97 10.53 1.88
CA ALA A 33 7.30 11.28 0.83
C ALA A 33 5.82 11.52 1.23
N PRO A 34 5.31 12.76 1.14
CA PRO A 34 3.92 13.05 1.50
C PRO A 34 2.93 12.34 0.56
N ALA A 35 1.74 12.01 1.08
CA ALA A 35 0.68 11.36 0.28
C ALA A 35 -0.07 12.41 -0.58
N ASP A 36 0.65 13.00 -1.53
CA ASP A 36 0.17 13.97 -2.52
C ASP A 36 0.99 13.87 -3.82
N VAL A 37 0.74 14.77 -4.76
CA VAL A 37 1.43 14.80 -6.08
C VAL A 37 2.95 14.94 -5.94
N SER A 38 3.44 15.68 -4.95
CA SER A 38 4.88 15.87 -4.74
C SER A 38 5.54 14.56 -4.28
N GLY A 39 4.89 13.83 -3.37
CA GLY A 39 5.35 12.53 -2.92
C GLY A 39 5.33 11.47 -4.03
N VAL A 40 4.30 11.45 -4.87
CA VAL A 40 4.28 10.56 -6.05
C VAL A 40 5.47 10.83 -6.98
N ARG A 41 5.78 12.10 -7.22
CA ARG A 41 6.97 12.49 -8.01
C ARG A 41 8.27 12.02 -7.34
N ALA A 42 8.36 12.13 -6.01
CA ALA A 42 9.52 11.67 -5.25
C ALA A 42 9.71 10.15 -5.37
N LEU A 43 8.63 9.35 -5.27
CA LEU A 43 8.68 7.90 -5.49
C LEU A 43 9.18 7.55 -6.88
N ILE A 44 8.61 8.16 -7.93
CA ILE A 44 9.04 7.92 -9.32
C ILE A 44 10.51 8.31 -9.52
N LYS A 45 10.95 9.43 -8.94
CA LYS A 45 12.35 9.87 -9.00
C LYS A 45 13.29 8.88 -8.31
N ALA A 46 12.90 8.35 -7.16
CA ALA A 46 13.66 7.33 -6.45
C ALA A 46 13.80 6.05 -7.28
N LEU A 47 12.71 5.53 -7.87
CA LEU A 47 12.75 4.36 -8.75
C LEU A 47 13.66 4.58 -9.97
N LYS A 48 13.60 5.76 -10.61
CA LYS A 48 14.49 6.10 -11.73
C LYS A 48 16.00 6.13 -11.36
N LYS A 49 16.29 6.31 -10.06
CA LYS A 49 17.66 6.25 -9.53
C LYS A 49 18.07 4.83 -9.08
N GLY A 50 17.23 3.83 -9.29
CA GLY A 50 17.46 2.46 -8.82
C GLY A 50 17.29 2.30 -7.30
N GLN A 51 16.64 3.25 -6.63
CA GLN A 51 16.37 3.21 -5.20
C GLN A 51 15.06 2.48 -4.91
N ALA A 52 14.87 2.00 -3.68
CA ALA A 52 13.64 1.37 -3.25
C ALA A 52 12.54 2.38 -2.92
N VAL A 53 11.28 1.97 -3.13
CA VAL A 53 10.12 2.70 -2.63
C VAL A 53 9.19 1.78 -1.85
N GLY A 54 8.50 2.33 -0.85
CA GLY A 54 7.55 1.59 -0.03
C GLY A 54 6.21 2.31 0.07
N MET A 55 5.13 1.53 0.14
CA MET A 55 3.78 2.05 0.36
C MET A 55 2.89 1.02 1.00
N LEU A 56 1.76 1.45 1.56
CA LEU A 56 0.70 0.63 2.12
C LEU A 56 -0.52 0.70 1.19
N PRO A 57 -0.67 -0.25 0.25
CA PRO A 57 -1.71 -0.18 -0.76
C PRO A 57 -3.10 -0.66 -0.28
N ASP A 58 -3.19 -1.17 0.94
CA ASP A 58 -4.41 -1.64 1.60
C ASP A 58 -5.29 -0.52 2.20
N GLN A 59 -4.90 0.73 2.06
CA GLN A 59 -5.67 1.88 2.52
C GLN A 59 -6.53 2.48 1.41
N ALA A 60 -7.77 2.90 1.76
CA ALA A 60 -8.63 3.63 0.83
C ALA A 60 -8.06 5.04 0.56
N PRO A 61 -7.80 5.41 -0.71
CA PRO A 61 -7.29 6.72 -1.07
C PRO A 61 -8.36 7.80 -0.96
N LYS A 62 -8.01 9.06 -1.26
CA LYS A 62 -8.98 10.14 -1.47
C LYS A 62 -9.74 9.92 -2.78
N VAL A 63 -10.89 10.61 -2.91
CA VAL A 63 -11.61 10.68 -4.19
C VAL A 63 -10.67 11.19 -5.30
N GLY A 64 -10.75 10.56 -6.48
CA GLY A 64 -9.89 10.87 -7.62
C GLY A 64 -8.52 10.17 -7.62
N GLU A 65 -8.11 9.53 -6.51
CA GLU A 65 -6.84 8.82 -6.40
C GLU A 65 -6.99 7.29 -6.52
N GLY A 66 -8.19 6.80 -6.80
CA GLY A 66 -8.50 5.38 -6.86
C GLY A 66 -9.72 5.03 -7.68
N VAL A 67 -9.98 3.75 -7.79
CA VAL A 67 -11.14 3.16 -8.46
C VAL A 67 -11.73 2.03 -7.63
N TRP A 68 -12.94 1.62 -7.94
CA TRP A 68 -13.57 0.47 -7.30
C TRP A 68 -12.99 -0.83 -7.85
N LEU A 69 -12.33 -1.61 -6.99
CA LEU A 69 -11.77 -2.93 -7.29
C LEU A 69 -12.23 -3.94 -6.25
N LYS A 70 -12.11 -5.21 -6.58
CA LYS A 70 -12.46 -6.29 -5.64
C LYS A 70 -11.38 -6.46 -4.57
N PHE A 71 -11.82 -6.65 -3.33
CA PHE A 71 -11.00 -7.02 -2.20
C PHE A 71 -11.82 -7.99 -1.33
N PHE A 72 -11.38 -9.22 -1.18
CA PHE A 72 -12.17 -10.34 -0.64
C PHE A 72 -13.59 -10.42 -1.27
N GLY A 73 -13.66 -10.33 -2.59
CA GLY A 73 -14.90 -10.43 -3.35
C GLY A 73 -15.84 -9.21 -3.29
N ARG A 74 -15.55 -8.21 -2.45
CA ARG A 74 -16.36 -7.00 -2.26
C ARG A 74 -15.70 -5.80 -2.93
N TRP A 75 -16.51 -4.83 -3.38
CA TRP A 75 -15.99 -3.57 -3.92
C TRP A 75 -15.33 -2.74 -2.82
N ALA A 76 -14.08 -2.36 -3.05
CA ALA A 76 -13.30 -1.48 -2.19
C ALA A 76 -12.66 -0.39 -3.04
N TYR A 77 -12.77 0.87 -2.60
CA TYR A 77 -12.11 1.98 -3.28
C TYR A 77 -10.60 1.85 -3.10
N THR A 78 -9.90 1.58 -4.20
CA THR A 78 -8.50 1.12 -4.20
C THR A 78 -7.62 2.11 -4.93
N MET A 79 -6.48 2.46 -4.34
CA MET A 79 -5.52 3.37 -4.96
C MET A 79 -4.89 2.74 -6.22
N THR A 80 -4.79 3.53 -7.28
CA THR A 80 -4.17 3.10 -8.52
C THR A 80 -2.64 3.31 -8.53
N LEU A 81 -2.12 4.05 -7.56
CA LEU A 81 -0.69 4.37 -7.49
C LEU A 81 0.19 3.10 -7.43
N ALA A 82 -0.24 2.07 -6.68
CA ALA A 82 0.51 0.80 -6.62
C ALA A 82 0.68 0.20 -8.02
N GLY A 83 -0.42 0.06 -8.78
CA GLY A 83 -0.38 -0.41 -10.16
C GLY A 83 0.54 0.43 -11.05
N ARG A 84 0.41 1.76 -10.95
CA ARG A 84 1.24 2.70 -11.73
C ARG A 84 2.74 2.58 -11.43
N LEU A 85 3.13 2.37 -10.18
CA LEU A 85 4.53 2.22 -9.82
C LEU A 85 5.12 0.92 -10.40
N THR A 86 4.34 -0.15 -10.49
CA THR A 86 4.79 -1.42 -11.08
C THR A 86 5.00 -1.33 -12.61
N GLU A 87 4.41 -0.33 -13.29
CA GLU A 87 4.65 -0.08 -14.72
C GLU A 87 6.06 0.48 -15.01
N THR A 88 6.76 0.95 -14.01
CA THR A 88 8.14 1.48 -14.17
C THR A 88 9.17 0.39 -14.46
N GLY A 89 8.81 -0.88 -14.41
CA GLY A 89 9.72 -2.02 -14.54
C GLY A 89 10.51 -2.33 -13.27
N ALA A 90 10.24 -1.63 -12.16
CA ALA A 90 10.88 -1.92 -10.87
C ALA A 90 10.43 -3.29 -10.34
N THR A 91 11.37 -4.03 -9.74
CA THR A 91 11.05 -5.29 -9.06
C THR A 91 10.05 -5.04 -7.92
N THR A 92 8.92 -5.70 -8.00
CA THR A 92 7.88 -5.61 -6.97
C THR A 92 8.07 -6.69 -5.92
N LEU A 93 8.04 -6.28 -4.66
CA LEU A 93 8.07 -7.18 -3.50
C LEU A 93 6.88 -6.92 -2.62
N MET A 94 6.26 -7.99 -2.15
CA MET A 94 5.22 -7.97 -1.14
C MET A 94 5.87 -8.20 0.21
N ALA A 95 5.50 -7.39 1.23
CA ALA A 95 6.11 -7.49 2.55
C ALA A 95 5.08 -7.31 3.66
N TRP A 96 5.23 -8.05 4.75
CA TRP A 96 4.47 -7.86 5.97
C TRP A 96 5.28 -8.24 7.21
N GLY A 97 4.96 -7.62 8.34
CA GLY A 97 5.62 -7.85 9.62
C GLY A 97 4.77 -8.72 10.54
N GLU A 98 5.25 -9.91 10.86
CA GLU A 98 4.67 -10.78 11.87
C GLU A 98 5.18 -10.40 13.25
N ARG A 99 4.29 -10.10 14.19
CA ARG A 99 4.64 -9.96 15.59
C ARG A 99 4.75 -11.33 16.24
N LEU A 100 5.93 -11.65 16.74
CA LEU A 100 6.20 -12.95 17.39
C LEU A 100 5.61 -12.99 18.80
N PRO A 101 5.11 -14.16 19.25
CA PRO A 101 4.55 -14.30 20.59
C PRO A 101 5.62 -14.10 21.68
N GLY A 102 5.18 -13.78 22.92
CA GLY A 102 6.06 -13.64 24.08
C GLY A 102 7.06 -12.50 23.99
N GLY A 103 6.76 -11.42 23.25
CA GLY A 103 7.67 -10.26 23.17
C GLY A 103 8.97 -10.49 22.39
N ARG A 104 9.08 -11.57 21.61
CA ARG A 104 10.28 -11.94 20.83
C ARG A 104 10.56 -11.04 19.63
N GLY A 105 9.83 -9.95 19.47
CA GLY A 105 10.00 -8.99 18.38
C GLY A 105 9.16 -9.31 17.15
N TYR A 106 9.71 -9.05 15.98
CA TYR A 106 9.00 -9.16 14.71
C TYR A 106 9.81 -9.99 13.72
N ARG A 107 9.09 -10.67 12.83
CA ARG A 107 9.66 -11.31 11.64
C ARG A 107 9.15 -10.56 10.41
N LEU A 108 10.05 -10.13 9.55
CA LEU A 108 9.69 -9.51 8.28
C LEU A 108 9.64 -10.61 7.21
N HIS A 109 8.47 -10.77 6.60
CA HIS A 109 8.26 -11.63 5.44
C HIS A 109 8.36 -10.79 4.19
N ILE A 110 9.16 -11.23 3.22
CA ILE A 110 9.32 -10.56 1.93
C ILE A 110 9.31 -11.61 0.84
N ARG A 111 8.47 -11.43 -0.18
CA ARG A 111 8.40 -12.31 -1.35
C ARG A 111 8.01 -11.55 -2.61
N PRO A 112 8.34 -12.02 -3.80
CA PRO A 112 7.72 -11.50 -5.02
C PRO A 112 6.21 -11.79 -5.03
N PRO A 113 5.41 -11.09 -5.86
CA PRO A 113 4.05 -11.52 -6.19
C PRO A 113 4.03 -12.97 -6.70
N ALA A 114 2.95 -13.70 -6.42
CA ALA A 114 2.81 -15.08 -6.88
C ALA A 114 2.86 -15.21 -8.41
N THR A 115 2.37 -14.19 -9.11
CA THR A 115 2.46 -14.05 -10.55
C THR A 115 2.93 -12.65 -10.92
N PRO A 116 3.63 -12.47 -12.06
CA PRO A 116 4.02 -11.14 -12.52
C PRO A 116 2.81 -10.22 -12.68
N LEU A 117 2.93 -8.99 -12.18
CA LEU A 117 1.88 -7.97 -12.32
C LEU A 117 1.88 -7.44 -13.76
N THR A 118 0.78 -7.65 -14.50
CA THR A 118 0.68 -7.34 -15.93
C THR A 118 -0.59 -6.56 -16.26
N GLY A 119 -0.69 -6.05 -17.47
CA GLY A 119 -1.83 -5.24 -17.91
C GLY A 119 -1.67 -3.75 -17.60
N ALA A 120 -2.76 -3.02 -17.72
CA ALA A 120 -2.83 -1.60 -17.41
C ALA A 120 -2.78 -1.31 -15.90
N THR A 121 -2.61 -0.04 -15.53
CA THR A 121 -2.55 0.41 -14.11
C THR A 121 -3.66 -0.19 -13.24
N VAL A 122 -4.88 -0.24 -13.75
CA VAL A 122 -6.05 -0.74 -12.99
C VAL A 122 -5.98 -2.26 -12.79
N ASP A 123 -5.56 -3.00 -13.81
CA ASP A 123 -5.40 -4.46 -13.74
C ASP A 123 -4.33 -4.82 -12.71
N ARG A 124 -3.19 -4.11 -12.74
CA ARG A 124 -2.10 -4.28 -11.78
C ARG A 124 -2.53 -3.93 -10.36
N ALA A 125 -3.34 -2.87 -10.18
CA ALA A 125 -3.90 -2.52 -8.87
C ALA A 125 -4.84 -3.60 -8.33
N GLN A 126 -5.62 -4.25 -9.20
CA GLN A 126 -6.44 -5.41 -8.82
C GLN A 126 -5.58 -6.62 -8.42
N GLN A 127 -4.52 -6.89 -9.16
CA GLN A 127 -3.58 -7.97 -8.84
C GLN A 127 -2.86 -7.71 -7.51
N VAL A 128 -2.49 -6.47 -7.22
CA VAL A 128 -1.95 -6.07 -5.90
C VAL A 128 -2.95 -6.35 -4.78
N ASN A 129 -4.26 -6.09 -4.98
CA ASN A 129 -5.27 -6.47 -4.00
C ASN A 129 -5.28 -7.98 -3.73
N PHE A 130 -5.20 -8.83 -4.77
CA PHE A 130 -5.16 -10.28 -4.61
C PHE A 130 -3.91 -10.75 -3.85
N GLU A 131 -2.75 -10.12 -4.11
CA GLU A 131 -1.53 -10.40 -3.35
C GLU A 131 -1.66 -10.01 -1.87
N ILE A 132 -2.29 -8.86 -1.57
CA ILE A 132 -2.57 -8.44 -0.18
C ILE A 132 -3.51 -9.44 0.50
N GLU A 133 -4.57 -9.88 -0.19
CA GLU A 133 -5.48 -10.91 0.33
C GLU A 133 -4.72 -12.20 0.67
N ALA A 134 -3.77 -12.61 -0.18
CA ALA A 134 -2.95 -13.78 0.06
C ALA A 134 -2.09 -13.61 1.32
N LEU A 135 -1.42 -12.45 1.47
CA LEU A 135 -0.65 -12.14 2.69
C LEU A 135 -1.52 -12.13 3.95
N ILE A 136 -2.74 -11.56 3.88
CA ILE A 136 -3.67 -11.55 5.01
C ILE A 136 -4.06 -12.98 5.42
N ARG A 137 -4.26 -13.89 4.44
CA ARG A 137 -4.58 -15.30 4.73
C ARG A 137 -3.45 -16.05 5.42
N GLU A 138 -2.18 -15.62 5.26
CA GLU A 138 -1.04 -16.22 5.96
C GLU A 138 -1.10 -15.96 7.48
N CYS A 139 -1.56 -14.77 7.91
CA CYS A 139 -1.70 -14.42 9.31
C CYS A 139 -2.91 -13.50 9.58
N PRO A 140 -4.13 -13.98 9.43
CA PRO A 140 -5.33 -13.14 9.48
C PRO A 140 -5.53 -12.46 10.84
N ALA A 141 -5.07 -13.05 11.93
CA ALA A 141 -5.19 -12.51 13.27
C ALA A 141 -4.39 -11.19 13.48
N GLN A 142 -3.43 -10.90 12.63
CA GLN A 142 -2.58 -9.70 12.75
C GLN A 142 -2.88 -8.62 11.71
N TYR A 143 -3.86 -8.82 10.84
CA TYR A 143 -4.31 -7.74 9.96
C TYR A 143 -5.12 -6.70 10.73
N LEU A 144 -5.02 -5.44 10.33
CA LEU A 144 -5.71 -4.33 11.00
C LEU A 144 -7.20 -4.28 10.59
N TRP A 145 -7.99 -5.26 11.04
CA TRP A 145 -9.43 -5.33 10.75
C TRP A 145 -10.24 -4.13 11.25
N GLY A 146 -9.73 -3.40 12.25
CA GLY A 146 -10.36 -2.15 12.73
C GLY A 146 -10.31 -1.00 11.72
N TYR A 147 -9.47 -1.08 10.68
CA TYR A 147 -9.47 -0.13 9.59
C TYR A 147 -10.60 -0.45 8.59
N ASN A 148 -11.51 0.50 8.37
CA ASN A 148 -12.58 0.31 7.38
C ASN A 148 -12.04 0.39 5.93
N ARG A 149 -11.55 -0.76 5.42
CA ARG A 149 -11.04 -0.88 4.04
C ARG A 149 -12.11 -0.62 2.98
N TYR A 150 -13.38 -0.83 3.31
CA TYR A 150 -14.52 -0.70 2.42
C TYR A 150 -15.21 0.67 2.50
N LYS A 151 -14.62 1.62 3.19
CA LYS A 151 -15.20 2.97 3.28
C LYS A 151 -15.26 3.61 1.89
N ARG A 152 -16.39 4.25 1.61
CA ARG A 152 -16.55 5.12 0.45
C ARG A 152 -15.94 6.50 0.80
N PRO A 153 -14.95 6.99 0.04
CA PRO A 153 -14.47 8.36 0.21
C PRO A 153 -15.57 9.37 -0.10
N GLY A 154 -15.62 10.47 0.67
CA GLY A 154 -16.59 11.54 0.39
C GLY A 154 -16.42 12.07 -1.04
N GLY A 155 -17.52 12.17 -1.78
CA GLY A 155 -17.53 12.58 -3.19
C GLY A 155 -17.22 11.49 -4.22
N ALA A 156 -16.86 10.28 -3.80
CA ALA A 156 -16.71 9.17 -4.75
C ALA A 156 -18.09 8.66 -5.21
N GLU A 157 -18.20 8.29 -6.47
CA GLU A 157 -19.39 7.59 -7.00
C GLU A 157 -19.65 6.29 -6.22
N PRO A 158 -20.88 5.81 -6.14
CA PRO A 158 -21.18 4.52 -5.53
C PRO A 158 -20.37 3.39 -6.20
N PRO A 159 -20.07 2.30 -5.48
CA PRO A 159 -19.50 1.13 -6.14
C PRO A 159 -20.46 0.59 -7.22
N PRO A 160 -19.94 -0.09 -8.24
CA PRO A 160 -20.76 -0.80 -9.20
C PRO A 160 -21.74 -1.72 -8.47
N ALA A 161 -22.95 -1.90 -9.05
CA ALA A 161 -23.91 -2.85 -8.51
C ALA A 161 -23.21 -4.22 -8.35
N GLN A 162 -23.45 -4.89 -7.23
CA GLN A 162 -22.99 -6.28 -7.11
C GLN A 162 -23.79 -7.07 -8.13
N GLY A 163 -23.13 -7.50 -9.21
CA GLY A 163 -23.76 -8.43 -10.12
C GLY A 163 -24.25 -9.63 -9.30
N GLN A 164 -25.52 -9.98 -9.46
CA GLN A 164 -26.03 -11.25 -8.98
C GLN A 164 -25.20 -12.32 -9.67
N GLY A 165 -24.21 -12.86 -8.95
CA GLY A 165 -23.49 -14.01 -9.40
C GLY A 165 -24.46 -15.17 -9.39
N GLY A 166 -24.81 -15.65 -10.58
CA GLY A 166 -25.48 -16.92 -10.75
C GLY A 166 -24.56 -18.08 -10.36
#